data_8aa0beb091a52f70d8eebb46fe082c77
#
_entry.id   8aa0beb091a52f70d8eebb46fe082c77
#
_cell.length_a   1.000
_cell.length_b   1.000
_cell.length_c   1.000
_cell.angle_alpha   90.00
_cell.angle_beta   90.00
_cell.angle_gamma   90.00
#
_symmetry.space_group_name_H-M   'P 1'
#
loop_
_entity.id
_entity.type
_entity.pdbx_description
1 polymer ?
#
loop_
_entity_poly.entity_id
_entity_poly.type
_entity_poly.pdbx_seq_one_letter_code
_entity_poly.pdbx_strand_id
1 'polypeptide(L)'
;MIFTVTLNPAVDRELTVDSIAFDTVLRASDWQVDCGGKGFNVARMLKSLGLASTALGFAAGKTGELLEKRLQALGIETDFTWVEGETRTNVSIISSENGRYVKVNEPGPTIAEEHLVRLKEKIKARARSGDWWVVAGSLPPGVPAEFYGEIIEIIHSFGANVFLDTSSEALRRSCSAGPLLVKPNAEEAHELTGLPVGDTREIAEAGTAICTMGPANVIVSLGKDGALLVNGNDVWKAASPKITEKNPIGAGDSMVAGIVWGLSEGAKLSEALRRGIACGAATASRNGTTVGSLSQVEELLQKVQLEKL
;
A
#
# COMPACT_ATOMS: atom_id res chain seq x y z
N MET A 1 -0.70 5.03 18.12
CA MET A 1 -1.83 4.52 17.31
C MET A 1 -1.37 4.33 15.87
N ILE A 2 -2.14 3.56 15.04
CA ILE A 2 -1.83 3.38 13.61
C ILE A 2 -2.99 3.93 12.78
N PHE A 3 -2.67 4.76 11.80
CA PHE A 3 -3.62 5.35 10.86
C PHE A 3 -3.22 5.02 9.43
N THR A 4 -4.21 4.79 8.56
CA THR A 4 -3.98 4.63 7.12
C THR A 4 -4.76 5.69 6.35
N VAL A 5 -4.14 6.31 5.36
CA VAL A 5 -4.76 7.33 4.51
C VAL A 5 -4.76 6.84 3.07
N THR A 6 -5.97 6.72 2.48
CA THR A 6 -6.17 6.30 1.09
C THR A 6 -7.01 7.35 0.38
N LEU A 7 -6.39 8.16 -0.49
CA LEU A 7 -7.10 9.26 -1.14
C LEU A 7 -7.99 8.80 -2.30
N ASN A 8 -7.65 7.70 -2.96
CA ASN A 8 -8.38 7.18 -4.10
C ASN A 8 -8.75 5.69 -3.91
N PRO A 9 -9.57 5.37 -2.90
CA PRO A 9 -10.02 4.01 -2.68
C PRO A 9 -10.87 3.49 -3.84
N ALA A 10 -11.08 2.18 -3.88
CA ALA A 10 -11.92 1.54 -4.87
C ALA A 10 -12.74 0.40 -4.26
N VAL A 11 -13.83 0.05 -4.90
CA VAL A 11 -14.38 -1.29 -4.81
C VAL A 11 -13.77 -2.09 -5.96
N ASP A 12 -13.03 -3.15 -5.64
CA ASP A 12 -12.45 -4.05 -6.63
C ASP A 12 -13.46 -5.15 -6.96
N ARG A 13 -13.86 -5.24 -8.23
CA ARG A 13 -14.78 -6.24 -8.74
C ARG A 13 -14.04 -7.19 -9.68
N GLU A 14 -14.00 -8.46 -9.31
CA GLU A 14 -13.41 -9.52 -10.11
C GLU A 14 -14.49 -10.40 -10.73
N LEU A 15 -14.41 -10.64 -12.02
CA LEU A 15 -15.32 -11.48 -12.79
C LEU A 15 -14.52 -12.63 -13.41
N THR A 16 -14.90 -13.86 -13.18
CA THR A 16 -14.31 -15.02 -13.84
C THR A 16 -15.15 -15.41 -15.05
N VAL A 17 -14.52 -15.53 -16.21
CA VAL A 17 -15.12 -15.99 -17.45
C VAL A 17 -14.35 -17.20 -17.97
N ASP A 18 -14.94 -18.03 -18.84
CA ASP A 18 -14.24 -19.17 -19.41
C ASP A 18 -13.03 -18.73 -20.22
N SER A 19 -13.25 -17.82 -21.18
CA SER A 19 -12.18 -17.21 -21.99
C SER A 19 -12.49 -15.75 -22.30
N ILE A 20 -11.45 -14.93 -22.49
CA ILE A 20 -11.58 -13.53 -22.85
C ILE A 20 -11.57 -13.43 -24.38
N ALA A 21 -12.66 -12.91 -24.95
CA ALA A 21 -12.83 -12.67 -26.38
C ALA A 21 -13.43 -11.28 -26.60
N PHE A 22 -13.13 -10.69 -27.76
CA PHE A 22 -13.68 -9.41 -28.19
C PHE A 22 -14.93 -9.62 -29.06
N ASP A 23 -15.72 -8.57 -29.21
CA ASP A 23 -16.91 -8.52 -30.07
C ASP A 23 -17.98 -9.57 -29.73
N THR A 24 -18.06 -9.98 -28.46
CA THR A 24 -19.03 -10.96 -27.96
C THR A 24 -19.50 -10.61 -26.55
N VAL A 25 -20.62 -11.24 -26.13
CA VAL A 25 -21.09 -11.11 -24.75
C VAL A 25 -20.47 -12.23 -23.91
N LEU A 26 -19.59 -11.85 -23.00
CA LEU A 26 -19.04 -12.77 -22.00
C LEU A 26 -20.01 -12.93 -20.83
N ARG A 27 -20.12 -14.13 -20.28
CA ARG A 27 -20.89 -14.41 -19.06
C ARG A 27 -19.95 -14.87 -17.97
N ALA A 28 -19.98 -14.18 -16.82
CA ALA A 28 -19.20 -14.57 -15.66
C ALA A 28 -19.77 -15.85 -15.05
N SER A 29 -18.90 -16.82 -14.80
CA SER A 29 -19.18 -18.04 -14.07
C SER A 29 -19.04 -17.85 -12.54
N ASP A 30 -18.24 -16.87 -12.12
CA ASP A 30 -18.04 -16.47 -10.73
C ASP A 30 -17.71 -14.98 -10.64
N TRP A 31 -17.91 -14.39 -9.45
CA TRP A 31 -17.58 -12.99 -9.20
C TRP A 31 -17.26 -12.72 -7.73
N GLN A 32 -16.37 -11.78 -7.49
CA GLN A 32 -16.00 -11.31 -6.16
C GLN A 32 -16.03 -9.78 -6.10
N VAL A 33 -16.28 -9.25 -4.90
CA VAL A 33 -16.25 -7.81 -4.63
C VAL A 33 -15.46 -7.58 -3.36
N ASP A 34 -14.40 -6.79 -3.43
CA ASP A 34 -13.52 -6.48 -2.32
C ASP A 34 -13.30 -4.98 -2.12
N CYS A 35 -12.81 -4.62 -0.92
CA CYS A 35 -12.35 -3.27 -0.65
C CYS A 35 -10.96 -3.11 -1.25
N GLY A 36 -10.82 -2.21 -2.22
CA GLY A 36 -9.56 -1.82 -2.82
C GLY A 36 -9.03 -0.50 -2.25
N GLY A 37 -7.73 -0.31 -2.41
CA GLY A 37 -7.00 0.85 -1.93
C GLY A 37 -5.85 0.45 -1.02
N LYS A 38 -4.64 0.95 -1.33
CA LYS A 38 -3.41 0.49 -0.67
C LYS A 38 -3.47 0.61 0.86
N GLY A 39 -3.87 1.78 1.39
CA GLY A 39 -3.96 1.96 2.84
C GLY A 39 -5.03 1.09 3.49
N PHE A 40 -6.12 0.75 2.77
CA PHE A 40 -7.14 -0.16 3.30
C PHE A 40 -6.66 -1.61 3.30
N ASN A 41 -5.86 -2.03 2.32
CA ASN A 41 -5.19 -3.32 2.35
C ASN A 41 -4.20 -3.41 3.52
N VAL A 42 -3.46 -2.32 3.80
CA VAL A 42 -2.62 -2.21 5.01
C VAL A 42 -3.47 -2.38 6.27
N ALA A 43 -4.59 -1.67 6.41
CA ALA A 43 -5.47 -1.78 7.57
C ALA A 43 -6.05 -3.20 7.74
N ARG A 44 -6.42 -3.87 6.65
CA ARG A 44 -6.87 -5.28 6.65
C ARG A 44 -5.79 -6.23 7.16
N MET A 45 -4.55 -6.06 6.69
CA MET A 45 -3.43 -6.87 7.15
C MET A 45 -3.11 -6.59 8.62
N LEU A 46 -3.06 -5.33 9.07
CA LEU A 46 -2.89 -4.97 10.48
C LEU A 46 -3.96 -5.63 11.36
N LYS A 47 -5.22 -5.62 10.91
CA LYS A 47 -6.32 -6.31 11.61
C LYS A 47 -6.10 -7.81 11.71
N SER A 48 -5.62 -8.45 10.64
CA SER A 48 -5.28 -9.89 10.65
C SER A 48 -4.14 -10.23 11.60
N LEU A 49 -3.24 -9.27 11.85
CA LEU A 49 -2.15 -9.36 12.84
C LEU A 49 -2.61 -9.03 14.28
N GLY A 50 -3.90 -8.73 14.49
CA GLY A 50 -4.45 -8.37 15.80
C GLY A 50 -4.26 -6.90 16.19
N LEU A 51 -3.83 -6.04 15.28
CA LEU A 51 -3.61 -4.62 15.51
C LEU A 51 -4.82 -3.78 15.12
N ALA A 52 -5.12 -2.77 15.95
CA ALA A 52 -6.12 -1.78 15.63
C ALA A 52 -5.54 -0.67 14.75
N SER A 53 -6.32 -0.21 13.78
CA SER A 53 -5.99 0.97 12.98
C SER A 53 -7.26 1.72 12.59
N THR A 54 -7.12 3.02 12.30
CA THR A 54 -8.19 3.86 11.77
C THR A 54 -7.90 4.19 10.31
N ALA A 55 -8.86 3.94 9.42
CA ALA A 55 -8.75 4.21 8.00
C ALA A 55 -9.36 5.58 7.68
N LEU A 56 -8.55 6.47 7.09
CA LEU A 56 -8.94 7.79 6.60
C LEU A 56 -8.83 7.85 5.07
N GLY A 57 -9.44 8.85 4.48
CA GLY A 57 -9.39 9.14 3.06
C GLY A 57 -10.70 9.72 2.55
N PHE A 58 -10.92 9.64 1.24
CA PHE A 58 -12.18 10.08 0.64
C PHE A 58 -13.10 8.89 0.39
N ALA A 59 -14.40 9.13 0.53
CA ALA A 59 -15.46 8.20 0.16
C ALA A 59 -16.60 8.96 -0.51
N ALA A 60 -17.27 8.36 -1.48
CA ALA A 60 -18.34 8.99 -2.22
C ALA A 60 -19.46 8.00 -2.57
N GLY A 61 -20.69 8.44 -2.48
CA GLY A 61 -21.89 7.74 -2.96
C GLY A 61 -22.12 6.37 -2.35
N LYS A 62 -22.89 5.55 -3.05
CA LYS A 62 -23.27 4.20 -2.59
C LYS A 62 -22.08 3.23 -2.58
N THR A 63 -21.15 3.39 -3.50
CA THR A 63 -19.93 2.59 -3.55
C THR A 63 -19.04 2.88 -2.34
N GLY A 64 -18.95 4.18 -1.92
CA GLY A 64 -18.27 4.56 -0.68
C GLY A 64 -18.92 3.99 0.57
N GLU A 65 -20.27 4.01 0.66
CA GLU A 65 -21.02 3.37 1.77
C GLU A 65 -20.74 1.85 1.85
N LEU A 66 -20.69 1.17 0.70
CA LEU A 66 -20.37 -0.25 0.63
C LEU A 66 -18.96 -0.54 1.16
N LEU A 67 -18.00 0.27 0.73
CA LEU A 67 -16.60 0.19 1.17
C LEU A 67 -16.48 0.37 2.69
N GLU A 68 -17.09 1.43 3.23
CA GLU A 68 -17.08 1.71 4.66
C GLU A 68 -17.69 0.57 5.47
N LYS A 69 -18.89 0.11 5.11
CA LYS A 69 -19.57 -1.02 5.77
C LYS A 69 -18.71 -2.29 5.78
N ARG A 70 -18.01 -2.58 4.69
CA ARG A 70 -17.12 -3.74 4.62
C ARG A 70 -15.92 -3.61 5.54
N LEU A 71 -15.28 -2.44 5.60
CA LEU A 71 -14.16 -2.21 6.53
C LEU A 71 -14.62 -2.29 7.99
N GLN A 72 -15.77 -1.70 8.31
CA GLN A 72 -16.37 -1.77 9.65
C GLN A 72 -16.75 -3.21 10.04
N ALA A 73 -17.27 -4.01 9.09
CA ALA A 73 -17.56 -5.43 9.31
C ALA A 73 -16.32 -6.26 9.64
N LEU A 74 -15.15 -5.85 9.18
CA LEU A 74 -13.85 -6.40 9.56
C LEU A 74 -13.36 -5.87 10.92
N GLY A 75 -14.08 -4.94 11.57
CA GLY A 75 -13.68 -4.28 12.80
C GLY A 75 -12.56 -3.26 12.62
N ILE A 76 -12.47 -2.64 11.45
CA ILE A 76 -11.57 -1.52 11.14
C ILE A 76 -12.34 -0.22 11.36
N GLU A 77 -11.82 0.68 12.18
CA GLU A 77 -12.40 2.01 12.38
C GLU A 77 -12.21 2.85 11.12
N THR A 78 -13.24 3.63 10.75
CA THR A 78 -13.23 4.50 9.58
C THR A 78 -13.51 5.94 9.95
N ASP A 79 -12.82 6.90 9.32
CA ASP A 79 -13.08 8.35 9.47
C ASP A 79 -12.92 9.05 8.12
N PHE A 80 -13.84 8.73 7.20
CA PHE A 80 -13.79 9.24 5.83
C PHE A 80 -14.24 10.69 5.71
N THR A 81 -13.60 11.42 4.81
CA THR A 81 -14.10 12.67 4.29
C THR A 81 -14.99 12.36 3.10
N TRP A 82 -16.30 12.53 3.29
CA TRP A 82 -17.29 12.29 2.25
C TRP A 82 -17.28 13.41 1.21
N VAL A 83 -17.31 13.02 -0.06
CA VAL A 83 -17.24 13.90 -1.23
C VAL A 83 -18.39 13.58 -2.19
N GLU A 84 -18.64 14.47 -3.16
CA GLU A 84 -19.62 14.28 -4.21
C GLU A 84 -19.15 13.22 -5.23
N GLY A 85 -20.10 12.58 -5.90
CA GLY A 85 -19.87 11.55 -6.91
C GLY A 85 -19.94 10.14 -6.36
N GLU A 86 -19.13 9.23 -6.90
CA GLU A 86 -19.05 7.83 -6.49
C GLU A 86 -17.59 7.42 -6.27
N THR A 87 -17.33 6.68 -5.21
CA THR A 87 -16.06 5.94 -5.05
C THR A 87 -15.91 5.00 -6.24
N ARG A 88 -14.73 5.00 -6.85
CA ARG A 88 -14.46 4.25 -8.08
C ARG A 88 -14.61 2.74 -7.90
N THR A 89 -14.92 2.07 -9.00
CA THR A 89 -14.87 0.62 -9.12
C THR A 89 -13.74 0.23 -10.08
N ASN A 90 -12.88 -0.67 -9.64
CA ASN A 90 -11.93 -1.32 -10.53
C ASN A 90 -12.51 -2.67 -10.95
N VAL A 91 -12.46 -2.99 -12.22
CA VAL A 91 -12.97 -4.26 -12.75
C VAL A 91 -11.81 -5.09 -13.27
N SER A 92 -11.72 -6.33 -12.78
CA SER A 92 -10.82 -7.35 -13.32
C SER A 92 -11.65 -8.47 -13.96
N ILE A 93 -11.33 -8.84 -15.19
CA ILE A 93 -11.93 -9.98 -15.87
C ILE A 93 -10.84 -11.02 -16.03
N ILE A 94 -11.03 -12.21 -15.47
CA ILE A 94 -10.04 -13.30 -15.44
C ILE A 94 -10.57 -14.48 -16.27
N SER A 95 -9.74 -15.00 -17.17
CA SER A 95 -10.01 -16.24 -17.90
C SER A 95 -9.66 -17.45 -17.03
N SER A 96 -10.62 -18.33 -16.77
CA SER A 96 -10.39 -19.60 -16.06
C SER A 96 -9.59 -20.59 -16.90
N GLU A 97 -9.62 -20.49 -18.23
CA GLU A 97 -8.89 -21.37 -19.15
C GLU A 97 -7.37 -21.22 -19.06
N ASN A 98 -6.87 -19.99 -18.91
CA ASN A 98 -5.44 -19.71 -19.04
C ASN A 98 -4.88 -18.70 -18.02
N GLY A 99 -5.70 -18.19 -17.08
CA GLY A 99 -5.31 -17.25 -16.05
C GLY A 99 -4.99 -15.82 -16.56
N ARG A 100 -5.17 -15.55 -17.87
CA ARG A 100 -4.99 -14.20 -18.41
C ARG A 100 -6.10 -13.27 -17.89
N TYR A 101 -5.80 -12.00 -17.75
CA TYR A 101 -6.76 -11.03 -17.24
C TYR A 101 -6.71 -9.70 -17.98
N VAL A 102 -7.81 -8.98 -17.91
CA VAL A 102 -7.91 -7.56 -18.27
C VAL A 102 -8.34 -6.82 -17.01
N LYS A 103 -7.63 -5.75 -16.68
CA LYS A 103 -7.99 -4.88 -15.55
C LYS A 103 -8.27 -3.48 -16.03
N VAL A 104 -9.43 -2.92 -15.62
CA VAL A 104 -9.85 -1.56 -15.91
C VAL A 104 -10.04 -0.83 -14.59
N ASN A 105 -9.30 0.24 -14.39
CA ASN A 105 -9.40 1.09 -13.21
C ASN A 105 -10.10 2.40 -13.57
N GLU A 106 -11.16 2.72 -12.84
CA GLU A 106 -11.80 4.04 -12.94
C GLU A 106 -10.91 5.13 -12.32
N PRO A 107 -11.02 6.39 -12.76
CA PRO A 107 -10.22 7.49 -12.22
C PRO A 107 -10.57 7.85 -10.77
N GLY A 108 -11.81 7.64 -10.35
CA GLY A 108 -12.38 8.10 -9.08
C GLY A 108 -13.06 9.47 -9.18
N PRO A 109 -13.67 9.94 -8.09
CA PRO A 109 -14.35 11.23 -8.04
C PRO A 109 -13.35 12.38 -8.10
N THR A 110 -13.77 13.52 -8.67
CA THR A 110 -12.99 14.76 -8.59
C THR A 110 -13.12 15.38 -7.21
N ILE A 111 -12.00 15.68 -6.57
CA ILE A 111 -11.95 16.23 -5.22
C ILE A 111 -11.85 17.75 -5.27
N ALA A 112 -12.79 18.43 -4.64
CA ALA A 112 -12.77 19.90 -4.49
C ALA A 112 -11.84 20.30 -3.32
N GLU A 113 -11.31 21.53 -3.40
CA GLU A 113 -10.35 22.07 -2.42
C GLU A 113 -10.88 22.01 -0.97
N GLU A 114 -12.17 22.26 -0.76
CA GLU A 114 -12.78 22.20 0.57
C GLU A 114 -12.67 20.81 1.22
N HIS A 115 -12.67 19.73 0.43
CA HIS A 115 -12.51 18.38 0.94
C HIS A 115 -11.05 18.07 1.31
N LEU A 116 -10.09 18.67 0.59
CA LEU A 116 -8.68 18.62 0.95
C LEU A 116 -8.44 19.30 2.31
N VAL A 117 -9.04 20.46 2.51
CA VAL A 117 -8.99 21.18 3.80
C VAL A 117 -9.59 20.34 4.91
N ARG A 118 -10.79 19.78 4.71
CA ARG A 118 -11.47 18.93 5.72
C ARG A 118 -10.63 17.69 6.09
N LEU A 119 -10.00 17.05 5.13
CA LEU A 119 -9.12 15.90 5.40
C LEU A 119 -7.89 16.33 6.21
N LYS A 120 -7.24 17.45 5.87
CA LYS A 120 -6.13 17.99 6.65
C LYS A 120 -6.54 18.31 8.09
N GLU A 121 -7.72 18.84 8.32
CA GLU A 121 -8.26 19.08 9.66
C GLU A 121 -8.48 17.79 10.46
N LYS A 122 -9.02 16.76 9.84
CA LYS A 122 -9.16 15.43 10.47
C LYS A 122 -7.81 14.85 10.87
N ILE A 123 -6.81 14.94 10.00
CA ILE A 123 -5.44 14.49 10.30
C ILE A 123 -4.87 15.26 11.49
N LYS A 124 -4.97 16.60 11.51
CA LYS A 124 -4.52 17.43 12.62
C LYS A 124 -5.22 17.07 13.95
N ALA A 125 -6.52 16.81 13.90
CA ALA A 125 -7.29 16.46 15.08
C ALA A 125 -6.87 15.12 15.71
N ARG A 126 -6.35 14.18 14.89
CA ARG A 126 -5.99 12.84 15.32
C ARG A 126 -4.49 12.63 15.57
N ALA A 127 -3.60 13.34 14.86
CA ALA A 127 -2.17 13.13 14.95
C ALA A 127 -1.62 13.42 16.34
N ARG A 128 -0.82 12.49 16.88
CA ARG A 128 -0.13 12.58 18.17
C ARG A 128 1.30 12.09 18.03
N SER A 129 2.16 12.54 18.92
CA SER A 129 3.56 12.08 18.95
C SER A 129 3.66 10.56 19.12
N GLY A 130 4.51 9.96 18.30
CA GLY A 130 4.74 8.50 18.28
C GLY A 130 3.71 7.69 17.49
N ASP A 131 2.66 8.31 16.93
CA ASP A 131 1.73 7.62 16.04
C ASP A 131 2.41 7.17 14.74
N TRP A 132 1.83 6.15 14.10
CA TRP A 132 2.22 5.66 12.79
C TRP A 132 1.15 5.98 11.76
N TRP A 133 1.56 6.64 10.68
CA TRP A 133 0.69 7.01 9.58
C TRP A 133 1.18 6.35 8.28
N VAL A 134 0.33 5.55 7.68
CA VAL A 134 0.57 5.00 6.33
C VAL A 134 -0.22 5.83 5.34
N VAL A 135 0.48 6.60 4.53
CA VAL A 135 -0.10 7.43 3.46
C VAL A 135 0.12 6.68 2.15
N ALA A 136 -0.95 6.19 1.51
CA ALA A 136 -0.77 5.23 0.43
C ALA A 136 -1.81 5.33 -0.70
N GLY A 137 -1.40 4.94 -1.89
CA GLY A 137 -2.22 4.85 -3.10
C GLY A 137 -2.03 6.01 -4.06
N SER A 138 -2.80 5.99 -5.16
CA SER A 138 -2.81 7.05 -6.16
C SER A 138 -3.63 8.25 -5.70
N LEU A 139 -3.41 9.39 -6.31
CA LEU A 139 -4.23 10.58 -6.14
C LEU A 139 -5.46 10.52 -7.06
N PRO A 140 -6.66 10.90 -6.57
CA PRO A 140 -7.82 11.06 -7.44
C PRO A 140 -7.75 12.39 -8.21
N PRO A 141 -8.57 12.56 -9.26
CA PRO A 141 -8.69 13.83 -9.97
C PRO A 141 -8.95 15.01 -9.04
N GLY A 142 -8.34 16.16 -9.31
CA GLY A 142 -8.47 17.38 -8.51
C GLY A 142 -7.51 17.47 -7.31
N VAL A 143 -6.79 16.41 -6.97
CA VAL A 143 -5.78 16.43 -5.90
C VAL A 143 -4.41 16.78 -6.48
N PRO A 144 -3.76 17.86 -6.02
CA PRO A 144 -2.41 18.24 -6.47
C PRO A 144 -1.37 17.17 -6.12
N ALA A 145 -0.34 17.03 -6.95
CA ALA A 145 0.74 16.04 -6.73
C ALA A 145 1.50 16.26 -5.41
N GLU A 146 1.54 17.47 -4.92
CA GLU A 146 2.18 17.91 -3.68
C GLU A 146 1.39 17.55 -2.41
N PHE A 147 0.12 17.17 -2.54
CA PHE A 147 -0.80 17.01 -1.40
C PHE A 147 -0.34 15.97 -0.37
N TYR A 148 0.29 14.89 -0.80
CA TYR A 148 0.90 13.95 0.15
C TYR A 148 2.04 14.57 0.94
N GLY A 149 2.83 15.45 0.33
CA GLY A 149 3.85 16.25 1.03
C GLY A 149 3.25 17.11 2.14
N GLU A 150 2.15 17.83 1.84
CA GLU A 150 1.44 18.64 2.83
C GLU A 150 0.91 17.80 4.01
N ILE A 151 0.37 16.62 3.73
CA ILE A 151 -0.09 15.67 4.77
C ILE A 151 1.08 15.23 5.64
N ILE A 152 2.23 14.89 5.04
CA ILE A 152 3.44 14.45 5.75
C ILE A 152 3.93 15.57 6.68
N GLU A 153 4.03 16.81 6.21
CA GLU A 153 4.44 17.95 7.02
C GLU A 153 3.50 18.18 8.22
N ILE A 154 2.19 18.05 8.01
CA ILE A 154 1.20 18.14 9.09
C ILE A 154 1.47 17.04 10.12
N ILE A 155 1.61 15.79 9.73
CA ILE A 155 1.81 14.67 10.64
C ILE A 155 3.13 14.83 11.41
N HIS A 156 4.20 15.23 10.74
CA HIS A 156 5.50 15.48 11.37
C HIS A 156 5.45 16.61 12.40
N SER A 157 4.63 17.63 12.18
CA SER A 157 4.48 18.74 13.15
C SER A 157 3.94 18.30 14.51
N PHE A 158 3.33 17.11 14.59
CA PHE A 158 2.89 16.46 15.82
C PHE A 158 3.88 15.42 16.37
N GLY A 159 5.04 15.21 15.73
CA GLY A 159 6.03 14.21 16.15
C GLY A 159 5.59 12.77 15.84
N ALA A 160 4.75 12.57 14.82
CA ALA A 160 4.32 11.26 14.36
C ALA A 160 5.16 10.77 13.16
N ASN A 161 5.15 9.47 12.93
CA ASN A 161 5.93 8.80 11.89
C ASN A 161 5.09 8.59 10.63
N VAL A 162 5.70 8.77 9.46
CA VAL A 162 5.02 8.55 8.16
C VAL A 162 5.72 7.49 7.35
N PHE A 163 4.93 6.52 6.88
CA PHE A 163 5.29 5.60 5.81
C PHE A 163 4.50 5.99 4.55
N LEU A 164 5.21 6.39 3.49
CA LEU A 164 4.62 6.76 2.20
C LEU A 164 4.74 5.62 1.19
N ASP A 165 3.61 5.16 0.62
CA ASP A 165 3.57 4.17 -0.48
C ASP A 165 2.71 4.67 -1.63
N THR A 166 3.30 5.49 -2.48
CA THR A 166 2.70 6.03 -3.70
C THR A 166 3.70 5.94 -4.85
N SER A 167 3.33 6.40 -6.04
CA SER A 167 4.15 6.28 -7.25
C SER A 167 4.18 7.57 -8.06
N SER A 168 5.01 7.58 -9.09
CA SER A 168 5.08 8.63 -10.12
C SER A 168 5.33 10.02 -9.53
N GLU A 169 4.66 11.06 -10.04
CA GLU A 169 4.87 12.44 -9.61
C GLU A 169 4.48 12.69 -8.15
N ALA A 170 3.46 11.99 -7.62
CA ALA A 170 3.08 12.09 -6.21
C ALA A 170 4.21 11.63 -5.28
N LEU A 171 4.92 10.55 -5.61
CA LEU A 171 6.10 10.11 -4.85
C LEU A 171 7.22 11.15 -4.94
N ARG A 172 7.55 11.59 -6.15
CA ARG A 172 8.61 12.59 -6.39
C ARG A 172 8.41 13.86 -5.58
N ARG A 173 7.19 14.43 -5.63
CA ARG A 173 6.85 15.68 -4.94
C ARG A 173 6.80 15.54 -3.42
N SER A 174 6.54 14.34 -2.91
CA SER A 174 6.37 14.11 -1.48
C SER A 174 7.68 13.71 -0.78
N CYS A 175 8.72 13.31 -1.50
CA CYS A 175 10.00 12.94 -0.91
C CYS A 175 10.61 14.08 -0.07
N SER A 176 10.55 15.33 -0.54
CA SER A 176 11.12 16.50 0.16
C SER A 176 10.48 16.80 1.51
N ALA A 177 9.27 16.30 1.76
CA ALA A 177 8.61 16.39 3.07
C ALA A 177 9.21 15.43 4.12
N GLY A 178 10.21 14.62 3.73
CA GLY A 178 11.00 13.79 4.62
C GLY A 178 10.25 12.64 5.30
N PRO A 179 9.43 11.83 4.59
CA PRO A 179 8.79 10.68 5.23
C PRO A 179 9.84 9.76 5.86
N LEU A 180 9.51 9.13 6.99
CA LEU A 180 10.42 8.20 7.65
C LEU A 180 10.77 7.02 6.75
N LEU A 181 9.81 6.56 5.95
CA LEU A 181 9.95 5.43 5.02
C LEU A 181 9.19 5.70 3.72
N VAL A 182 9.81 5.31 2.61
CA VAL A 182 9.13 5.15 1.32
C VAL A 182 9.36 3.74 0.77
N LYS A 183 8.40 3.23 -0.02
CA LYS A 183 8.50 1.89 -0.60
C LYS A 183 8.23 1.91 -2.11
N PRO A 184 9.15 2.33 -2.95
CA PRO A 184 9.07 2.06 -4.39
C PRO A 184 9.30 0.57 -4.71
N ASN A 185 8.83 0.11 -5.85
CA ASN A 185 9.38 -1.08 -6.52
C ASN A 185 10.61 -0.69 -7.35
N ALA A 186 11.29 -1.66 -7.97
CA ALA A 186 12.48 -1.39 -8.77
C ALA A 186 12.21 -0.45 -9.95
N GLU A 187 11.08 -0.62 -10.65
CA GLU A 187 10.66 0.24 -11.77
C GLU A 187 10.38 1.67 -11.31
N GLU A 188 9.62 1.84 -10.23
CA GLU A 188 9.34 3.15 -9.62
C GLU A 188 10.65 3.83 -9.14
N ALA A 189 11.62 3.06 -8.61
CA ALA A 189 12.92 3.58 -8.23
C ALA A 189 13.73 4.07 -9.45
N HIS A 190 13.69 3.31 -10.55
CA HIS A 190 14.27 3.74 -11.82
C HIS A 190 13.61 5.02 -12.37
N GLU A 191 12.27 5.06 -12.43
CA GLU A 191 11.53 6.25 -12.89
C GLU A 191 11.85 7.50 -12.06
N LEU A 192 12.01 7.32 -10.75
CA LEU A 192 12.26 8.43 -9.82
C LEU A 192 13.71 8.98 -9.94
N THR A 193 14.69 8.09 -10.14
CA THR A 193 16.12 8.44 -10.10
C THR A 193 16.80 8.52 -11.47
N GLY A 194 16.26 7.82 -12.47
CA GLY A 194 16.92 7.59 -13.76
C GLY A 194 18.08 6.59 -13.69
N LEU A 195 18.37 6.00 -12.52
CA LEU A 195 19.47 5.04 -12.34
C LEU A 195 19.05 3.62 -12.76
N PRO A 196 19.98 2.77 -13.21
CA PRO A 196 19.68 1.38 -13.50
C PRO A 196 19.29 0.61 -12.24
N VAL A 197 18.53 -0.48 -12.39
CA VAL A 197 18.01 -1.33 -11.32
C VAL A 197 18.08 -2.83 -11.69
N GLY A 198 19.06 -3.21 -12.48
CA GLY A 198 19.23 -4.57 -13.00
C GLY A 198 19.83 -5.56 -12.00
N ASP A 199 20.57 -5.07 -11.01
CA ASP A 199 21.14 -5.91 -9.96
C ASP A 199 21.00 -5.28 -8.56
N THR A 200 21.41 -6.03 -7.54
CA THR A 200 21.30 -5.62 -6.13
C THR A 200 22.06 -4.33 -5.82
N ARG A 201 23.23 -4.12 -6.46
CA ARG A 201 24.06 -2.93 -6.24
C ARG A 201 23.41 -1.70 -6.87
N GLU A 202 22.98 -1.80 -8.10
CA GLU A 202 22.27 -0.72 -8.81
C GLU A 202 21.00 -0.30 -8.07
N ILE A 203 20.22 -1.28 -7.56
CA ILE A 203 19.02 -1.00 -6.75
C ILE A 203 19.38 -0.28 -5.44
N ALA A 204 20.48 -0.65 -4.78
CA ALA A 204 20.95 0.03 -3.58
C ALA A 204 21.40 1.47 -3.88
N GLU A 205 22.08 1.70 -5.02
CA GLU A 205 22.45 3.03 -5.50
C GLU A 205 21.21 3.90 -5.78
N ALA A 206 20.20 3.35 -6.44
CA ALA A 206 18.92 4.02 -6.66
C ALA A 206 18.22 4.35 -5.32
N GLY A 207 18.18 3.40 -4.38
CA GLY A 207 17.63 3.62 -3.03
C GLY A 207 18.36 4.74 -2.28
N THR A 208 19.68 4.78 -2.38
CA THR A 208 20.52 5.85 -1.79
C THR A 208 20.20 7.20 -2.42
N ALA A 209 20.06 7.26 -3.74
CA ALA A 209 19.67 8.48 -4.43
C ALA A 209 18.29 8.98 -3.96
N ILE A 210 17.33 8.07 -3.74
CA ILE A 210 16.02 8.44 -3.20
C ILE A 210 16.15 8.99 -1.77
N CYS A 211 16.99 8.41 -0.91
CA CYS A 211 17.26 8.97 0.42
C CYS A 211 17.73 10.43 0.35
N THR A 212 18.54 10.81 -0.64
CA THR A 212 18.98 12.20 -0.81
C THR A 212 17.88 13.17 -1.21
N MET A 213 16.71 12.67 -1.63
CA MET A 213 15.53 13.47 -1.96
C MET A 213 14.70 13.84 -0.72
N GLY A 214 15.00 13.24 0.46
CA GLY A 214 14.34 13.57 1.73
C GLY A 214 13.96 12.38 2.61
N PRO A 215 13.49 11.24 2.09
CA PRO A 215 13.11 10.10 2.93
C PRO A 215 14.28 9.62 3.81
N ALA A 216 14.00 9.35 5.08
CA ALA A 216 15.04 8.85 5.99
C ALA A 216 15.47 7.41 5.65
N ASN A 217 14.56 6.60 5.10
CA ASN A 217 14.79 5.21 4.73
C ASN A 217 14.02 4.86 3.47
N VAL A 218 14.59 3.97 2.66
CA VAL A 218 13.96 3.50 1.42
C VAL A 218 13.91 1.97 1.43
N ILE A 219 12.75 1.41 1.11
CA ILE A 219 12.59 -0.02 0.90
C ILE A 219 12.23 -0.23 -0.57
N VAL A 220 13.15 -0.82 -1.35
CA VAL A 220 12.87 -1.17 -2.73
C VAL A 220 12.34 -2.60 -2.80
N SER A 221 11.07 -2.76 -3.17
CA SER A 221 10.44 -4.08 -3.28
C SER A 221 10.80 -4.77 -4.59
N LEU A 222 11.09 -6.08 -4.52
CA LEU A 222 11.58 -6.92 -5.62
C LEU A 222 10.63 -8.09 -5.93
N GLY A 223 9.36 -7.94 -5.57
CA GLY A 223 8.34 -8.98 -5.75
C GLY A 223 8.72 -10.28 -5.03
N LYS A 224 8.78 -11.38 -5.77
CA LYS A 224 9.11 -12.71 -5.23
C LYS A 224 10.54 -12.83 -4.68
N ASP A 225 11.44 -11.92 -5.03
CA ASP A 225 12.84 -11.93 -4.59
C ASP A 225 13.03 -11.19 -3.25
N GLY A 226 11.96 -10.56 -2.72
CA GLY A 226 11.96 -9.89 -1.43
C GLY A 226 12.09 -8.38 -1.52
N ALA A 227 13.01 -7.76 -0.77
CA ALA A 227 13.26 -6.32 -0.82
C ALA A 227 14.65 -5.95 -0.32
N LEU A 228 15.10 -4.76 -0.74
CA LEU A 228 16.26 -4.06 -0.18
C LEU A 228 15.79 -2.92 0.72
N LEU A 229 16.41 -2.79 1.88
CA LEU A 229 16.30 -1.62 2.76
C LEU A 229 17.59 -0.82 2.64
N VAL A 230 17.47 0.46 2.35
CA VAL A 230 18.56 1.43 2.37
C VAL A 230 18.31 2.43 3.50
N ASN A 231 19.27 2.52 4.43
CA ASN A 231 19.24 3.42 5.58
C ASN A 231 20.63 4.07 5.74
N GLY A 232 20.77 5.29 5.23
CA GLY A 232 22.08 5.93 5.20
C GLY A 232 23.12 5.07 4.45
N ASN A 233 24.16 4.62 5.15
CA ASN A 233 25.19 3.76 4.59
C ASN A 233 24.89 2.25 4.74
N ASP A 234 23.81 1.89 5.46
CA ASP A 234 23.46 0.51 5.70
C ASP A 234 22.48 0.02 4.62
N VAL A 235 22.83 -1.10 3.99
CA VAL A 235 21.98 -1.80 3.04
C VAL A 235 21.68 -3.19 3.57
N TRP A 236 20.41 -3.53 3.63
CA TRP A 236 19.93 -4.85 4.04
C TRP A 236 19.10 -5.47 2.95
N LYS A 237 19.32 -6.76 2.70
CA LYS A 237 18.50 -7.58 1.82
C LYS A 237 17.69 -8.57 2.63
N ALA A 238 16.37 -8.54 2.44
CA ALA A 238 15.49 -9.58 2.98
C ALA A 238 14.96 -10.42 1.82
N ALA A 239 15.36 -11.68 1.76
CA ALA A 239 14.91 -12.60 0.73
C ALA A 239 13.54 -13.17 1.09
N SER A 240 12.62 -13.20 0.14
CA SER A 240 11.29 -13.80 0.32
C SER A 240 11.38 -15.31 0.49
N PRO A 241 10.60 -15.91 1.40
CA PRO A 241 10.50 -17.36 1.47
C PRO A 241 9.86 -17.94 0.22
N LYS A 242 10.26 -19.15 -0.15
CA LYS A 242 9.63 -19.87 -1.28
C LYS A 242 8.18 -20.22 -0.91
N ILE A 243 7.25 -19.76 -1.72
CA ILE A 243 5.82 -20.03 -1.60
C ILE A 243 5.24 -20.49 -2.94
N THR A 244 4.07 -21.09 -2.90
CA THR A 244 3.24 -21.21 -4.11
C THR A 244 2.44 -19.93 -4.24
N GLU A 245 2.88 -19.03 -5.13
CA GLU A 245 2.17 -17.79 -5.41
C GLU A 245 0.82 -18.09 -6.07
N LYS A 246 -0.22 -17.47 -5.55
CA LYS A 246 -1.59 -17.55 -6.07
C LYS A 246 -2.10 -16.22 -6.58
N ASN A 247 -1.88 -15.15 -5.81
CA ASN A 247 -2.24 -13.80 -6.21
C ASN A 247 -1.29 -12.77 -5.54
N PRO A 248 -0.46 -12.03 -6.31
CA PRO A 248 0.45 -11.03 -5.74
C PRO A 248 -0.22 -9.72 -5.36
N ILE A 249 -1.51 -9.53 -5.70
CA ILE A 249 -2.23 -8.27 -5.40
C ILE A 249 -2.32 -8.06 -3.89
N GLY A 250 -1.94 -6.88 -3.42
CA GLY A 250 -1.94 -6.53 -2.00
C GLY A 250 -0.75 -7.07 -1.19
N ALA A 251 0.16 -7.85 -1.80
CA ALA A 251 1.37 -8.32 -1.13
C ALA A 251 2.29 -7.16 -0.69
N GLY A 252 2.45 -6.14 -1.53
CA GLY A 252 3.19 -4.92 -1.20
C GLY A 252 2.55 -4.15 -0.04
N ASP A 253 1.23 -4.04 -0.02
CA ASP A 253 0.48 -3.37 1.05
C ASP A 253 0.60 -4.16 2.37
N SER A 254 0.55 -5.49 2.28
CA SER A 254 0.77 -6.39 3.43
C SER A 254 2.20 -6.30 3.96
N MET A 255 3.19 -6.10 3.09
CA MET A 255 4.57 -5.84 3.49
C MET A 255 4.66 -4.52 4.28
N VAL A 256 4.01 -3.45 3.83
CA VAL A 256 3.92 -2.19 4.58
C VAL A 256 3.32 -2.41 5.97
N ALA A 257 2.22 -3.16 6.06
CA ALA A 257 1.58 -3.48 7.34
C ALA A 257 2.53 -4.22 8.30
N GLY A 258 3.27 -5.21 7.81
CA GLY A 258 4.24 -5.97 8.60
C GLY A 258 5.42 -5.12 9.09
N ILE A 259 5.88 -4.17 8.26
CA ILE A 259 6.92 -3.22 8.66
C ILE A 259 6.41 -2.30 9.76
N VAL A 260 5.23 -1.71 9.59
CA VAL A 260 4.60 -0.82 10.60
C VAL A 260 4.33 -1.58 11.89
N TRP A 261 3.85 -2.85 11.81
CA TRP A 261 3.73 -3.72 12.98
C TRP A 261 5.05 -3.83 13.74
N GLY A 262 6.15 -4.21 13.06
CA GLY A 262 7.46 -4.34 13.69
C GLY A 262 7.91 -3.05 14.35
N LEU A 263 7.82 -1.93 13.64
CA LEU A 263 8.27 -0.63 14.14
C LEU A 263 7.39 -0.11 15.29
N SER A 264 6.08 -0.36 15.26
CA SER A 264 5.17 0.02 16.34
C SER A 264 5.44 -0.74 17.65
N GLU A 265 6.06 -1.93 17.57
CA GLU A 265 6.55 -2.70 18.70
C GLU A 265 8.01 -2.40 19.09
N GLY A 266 8.65 -1.41 18.44
CA GLY A 266 10.03 -1.01 18.74
C GLY A 266 11.11 -1.91 18.13
N ALA A 267 10.77 -2.73 17.13
CA ALA A 267 11.76 -3.54 16.42
C ALA A 267 12.72 -2.66 15.62
N LYS A 268 13.96 -3.14 15.43
CA LYS A 268 14.89 -2.51 14.48
C LYS A 268 14.32 -2.57 13.06
N LEU A 269 14.67 -1.61 12.23
CA LEU A 269 14.13 -1.49 10.87
C LEU A 269 14.40 -2.73 10.00
N SER A 270 15.56 -3.36 10.15
CA SER A 270 15.89 -4.62 9.45
C SER A 270 14.98 -5.79 9.89
N GLU A 271 14.62 -5.87 11.17
CA GLU A 271 13.68 -6.89 11.67
C GLU A 271 12.24 -6.55 11.25
N ALA A 272 11.87 -5.28 11.23
CA ALA A 272 10.58 -4.84 10.68
C ALA A 272 10.46 -5.20 9.19
N LEU A 273 11.54 -5.07 8.41
CA LEU A 273 11.58 -5.53 7.02
C LEU A 273 11.30 -7.04 6.91
N ARG A 274 11.91 -7.88 7.77
CA ARG A 274 11.62 -9.33 7.80
C ARG A 274 10.14 -9.62 8.01
N ARG A 275 9.51 -8.94 8.98
CA ARG A 275 8.06 -9.06 9.22
C ARG A 275 7.25 -8.63 8.00
N GLY A 276 7.66 -7.54 7.34
CA GLY A 276 7.04 -7.09 6.10
C GLY A 276 7.10 -8.13 5.00
N ILE A 277 8.27 -8.72 4.75
CA ILE A 277 8.43 -9.78 3.74
C ILE A 277 7.55 -10.99 4.06
N ALA A 278 7.49 -11.42 5.32
CA ALA A 278 6.63 -12.53 5.72
C ALA A 278 5.14 -12.24 5.48
N CYS A 279 4.68 -11.01 5.79
CA CYS A 279 3.30 -10.57 5.53
C CYS A 279 2.98 -10.54 4.03
N GLY A 280 3.88 -10.00 3.20
CA GLY A 280 3.73 -9.99 1.75
C GLY A 280 3.65 -11.39 1.17
N ALA A 281 4.54 -12.30 1.58
CA ALA A 281 4.55 -13.69 1.15
C ALA A 281 3.29 -14.46 1.60
N ALA A 282 2.82 -14.24 2.84
CA ALA A 282 1.59 -14.84 3.35
C ALA A 282 0.39 -14.41 2.49
N THR A 283 0.29 -13.14 2.13
CA THR A 283 -0.78 -12.62 1.27
C THR A 283 -0.68 -13.16 -0.14
N ALA A 284 0.50 -13.16 -0.77
CA ALA A 284 0.70 -13.68 -2.12
C ALA A 284 0.37 -15.18 -2.25
N SER A 285 0.39 -15.95 -1.15
CA SER A 285 0.01 -17.35 -1.13
C SER A 285 -1.52 -17.61 -1.05
N ARG A 286 -2.34 -16.54 -0.99
CA ARG A 286 -3.81 -16.62 -0.87
C ARG A 286 -4.50 -16.40 -2.21
N ASN A 287 -5.71 -16.92 -2.34
CA ASN A 287 -6.57 -16.63 -3.48
C ASN A 287 -7.27 -15.28 -3.30
N GLY A 288 -7.59 -14.62 -4.39
CA GLY A 288 -8.27 -13.33 -4.40
C GLY A 288 -7.47 -12.26 -3.65
N THR A 289 -8.15 -11.29 -3.04
CA THR A 289 -7.55 -10.18 -2.31
C THR A 289 -7.50 -10.43 -0.78
N THR A 290 -7.57 -11.69 -0.34
CA THR A 290 -7.49 -12.04 1.09
C THR A 290 -6.06 -11.88 1.60
N VAL A 291 -5.92 -11.28 2.79
CA VAL A 291 -4.61 -11.13 3.46
C VAL A 291 -4.20 -12.41 4.20
N GLY A 292 -2.91 -12.58 4.44
CA GLY A 292 -2.37 -13.69 5.24
C GLY A 292 -2.84 -13.65 6.69
N SER A 293 -3.00 -14.80 7.34
CA SER A 293 -3.28 -14.89 8.78
C SER A 293 -2.00 -14.72 9.62
N LEU A 294 -2.14 -14.33 10.89
CA LEU A 294 -1.01 -14.22 11.82
C LEU A 294 -0.18 -15.51 11.87
N SER A 295 -0.82 -16.67 11.98
CA SER A 295 -0.12 -17.96 12.03
C SER A 295 0.69 -18.26 10.75
N GLN A 296 0.17 -17.90 9.58
CA GLN A 296 0.91 -18.03 8.33
C GLN A 296 2.11 -17.07 8.27
N VAL A 297 1.93 -15.84 8.77
CA VAL A 297 3.03 -14.86 8.84
C VAL A 297 4.12 -15.36 9.78
N GLU A 298 3.78 -15.88 10.96
CA GLU A 298 4.75 -16.41 11.94
C GLU A 298 5.54 -17.60 11.36
N GLU A 299 4.88 -18.52 10.66
CA GLU A 299 5.54 -19.63 9.96
C GLU A 299 6.52 -19.13 8.89
N LEU A 300 6.10 -18.17 8.06
CA LEU A 300 6.93 -17.66 6.98
C LEU A 300 8.06 -16.77 7.50
N LEU A 301 7.86 -16.05 8.60
CA LEU A 301 8.87 -15.20 9.23
C LEU A 301 10.13 -15.99 9.60
N GLN A 302 9.99 -17.25 10.03
CA GLN A 302 11.12 -18.13 10.32
C GLN A 302 11.95 -18.48 9.08
N LYS A 303 11.39 -18.32 7.90
CA LYS A 303 12.01 -18.68 6.61
C LYS A 303 12.59 -17.47 5.86
N VAL A 304 12.30 -16.23 6.32
CA VAL A 304 12.86 -15.02 5.72
C VAL A 304 14.34 -14.91 6.09
N GLN A 305 15.19 -14.82 5.08
CA GLN A 305 16.62 -14.61 5.24
C GLN A 305 16.93 -13.12 5.20
N LEU A 306 17.69 -12.63 6.16
CA LEU A 306 18.13 -11.24 6.26
C LEU A 306 19.66 -11.19 6.20
N GLU A 307 20.19 -10.37 5.30
CA GLU A 307 21.62 -10.18 5.08
C GLU A 307 21.94 -8.68 5.08
N LYS A 308 23.02 -8.30 5.72
CA LYS A 308 23.60 -6.95 5.58
C LYS A 308 24.63 -6.99 4.45
N LEU A 309 24.49 -6.09 3.48
CA LEU A 309 25.34 -6.00 2.29
C LEU A 309 26.53 -5.06 2.51
#